data_614dc4bf1fc70032c473c5b88b204ef6
#
_entry.id   614dc4bf1fc70032c473c5b88b204ef6
#
_cell.length_a   1.000
_cell.length_b   1.000
_cell.length_c   1.000
_cell.angle_alpha   90.00
_cell.angle_beta   90.00
_cell.angle_gamma   90.00
#
_symmetry.space_group_name_H-M   'P 1'
#
loop_
_entity.id
_entity.type
_entity.pdbx_description
1 polymer ?
#
loop_
_entity_poly.entity_id
_entity_poly.type
_entity_poly.pdbx_seq_one_letter_code
_entity_poly.pdbx_strand_id
1 'polypeptide(L)'
;MEELCKMSLLKEIEPIKTKDFLQEKFREYYKSAKITVPPRFTAREWGFLNWGGGVMNRHVRFGTMEELNNYLKKIAPAHSYHSVAYYKEPGSKTMVEKQWQGADLIFDLDADHLPEMEDVKKGKITFSKLMEYIREQTFRLVHDILLGDFGLDENDLLITFSGGRGYHVHVR
;
A
#
# COMPACT_ATOMS: atom_id res chain seq x y z
N MET A 1 -15.70 12.77 40.49
CA MET A 1 -14.47 11.96 40.34
C MET A 1 -14.73 10.59 39.70
N GLU A 2 -15.82 9.90 40.01
CA GLU A 2 -16.17 8.59 39.40
C GLU A 2 -16.49 8.65 37.89
N GLU A 3 -17.14 9.69 37.39
CA GLU A 3 -17.46 9.84 35.95
C GLU A 3 -16.22 10.11 35.08
N LEU A 4 -15.25 10.87 35.59
CA LEU A 4 -13.98 11.10 34.91
C LEU A 4 -13.14 9.82 34.84
N CYS A 5 -13.20 8.97 35.86
CA CYS A 5 -12.51 7.67 35.86
C CYS A 5 -13.16 6.69 34.88
N LYS A 6 -14.50 6.68 34.76
CA LYS A 6 -15.23 5.87 33.76
C LYS A 6 -14.98 6.33 32.32
N MET A 7 -14.91 7.64 32.07
CA MET A 7 -14.55 8.17 30.73
C MET A 7 -13.12 7.85 30.33
N SER A 8 -12.16 7.83 31.26
CA SER A 8 -10.78 7.43 31.01
C SER A 8 -10.67 5.94 30.66
N LEU A 9 -11.37 5.09 31.40
CA LEU A 9 -11.43 3.63 31.13
C LEU A 9 -12.11 3.30 29.79
N LEU A 10 -13.14 4.04 29.38
CA LEU A 10 -13.81 3.82 28.11
C LEU A 10 -12.92 4.22 26.91
N LYS A 11 -12.09 5.26 27.05
CA LYS A 11 -11.14 5.67 26.00
C LYS A 11 -10.01 4.65 25.77
N GLU A 12 -9.63 3.86 26.76
CA GLU A 12 -8.62 2.80 26.61
C GLU A 12 -9.20 1.50 26.06
N ILE A 13 -10.49 1.24 26.28
CA ILE A 13 -11.14 -0.02 25.86
C ILE A 13 -11.62 0.03 24.39
N GLU A 14 -12.06 1.19 23.89
CA GLU A 14 -12.57 1.34 22.52
C GLU A 14 -11.54 1.00 21.42
N PRO A 15 -10.27 1.44 21.48
CA PRO A 15 -9.27 1.09 20.45
C PRO A 15 -9.00 -0.41 20.35
N ILE A 16 -9.02 -1.12 21.47
CA ILE A 16 -8.80 -2.58 21.50
C ILE A 16 -9.97 -3.31 20.85
N LYS A 17 -11.19 -2.96 21.21
CA LYS A 17 -12.41 -3.53 20.62
C LYS A 17 -12.52 -3.26 19.11
N THR A 18 -12.13 -2.07 18.67
CA THR A 18 -12.15 -1.70 17.26
C THR A 18 -11.14 -2.53 16.46
N LYS A 19 -9.94 -2.73 16.97
CA LYS A 19 -8.93 -3.58 16.32
C LYS A 19 -9.40 -5.02 16.16
N ASP A 20 -9.93 -5.62 17.22
CA ASP A 20 -10.41 -7.00 17.22
C ASP A 20 -11.59 -7.16 16.25
N PHE A 21 -12.51 -6.20 16.25
CA PHE A 21 -13.62 -6.15 15.30
C PHE A 21 -13.12 -6.08 13.85
N LEU A 22 -12.18 -5.18 13.55
CA LEU A 22 -11.61 -5.05 12.19
C LEU A 22 -10.86 -6.31 11.79
N GLN A 23 -10.04 -6.89 12.67
CA GLN A 23 -9.32 -8.13 12.37
C GLN A 23 -10.28 -9.27 12.04
N GLU A 24 -11.41 -9.40 12.76
CA GLU A 24 -12.41 -10.42 12.46
C GLU A 24 -13.08 -10.17 11.11
N LYS A 25 -13.39 -8.91 10.76
CA LYS A 25 -13.92 -8.56 9.43
C LYS A 25 -12.94 -8.89 8.30
N PHE A 26 -11.65 -8.68 8.51
CA PHE A 26 -10.62 -9.10 7.55
C PHE A 26 -10.51 -10.63 7.45
N ARG A 27 -10.65 -11.36 8.54
CA ARG A 27 -10.71 -12.84 8.49
C ARG A 27 -11.91 -13.34 7.70
N GLU A 28 -13.09 -12.75 7.95
CA GLU A 28 -14.31 -13.06 7.18
C GLU A 28 -14.09 -12.80 5.69
N TYR A 29 -13.53 -11.64 5.34
CA TYR A 29 -13.23 -11.24 3.97
C TYR A 29 -12.29 -12.26 3.29
N TYR A 30 -11.15 -12.58 3.91
CA TYR A 30 -10.16 -13.50 3.31
C TYR A 30 -10.66 -14.94 3.17
N LYS A 31 -11.72 -15.36 3.85
CA LYS A 31 -12.32 -16.71 3.66
C LYS A 31 -12.84 -16.91 2.24
N SER A 32 -13.40 -15.88 1.61
CA SER A 32 -14.06 -15.94 0.31
C SER A 32 -13.50 -15.00 -0.74
N ALA A 33 -12.59 -14.11 -0.39
CA ALA A 33 -12.03 -13.11 -1.30
C ALA A 33 -11.28 -13.77 -2.46
N LYS A 34 -11.54 -13.26 -3.67
CA LYS A 34 -10.74 -13.55 -4.86
C LYS A 34 -9.64 -12.49 -4.93
N ILE A 35 -8.42 -12.89 -4.55
CA ILE A 35 -7.29 -11.97 -4.53
C ILE A 35 -6.70 -11.85 -5.94
N THR A 36 -6.62 -10.63 -6.44
CA THR A 36 -5.86 -10.31 -7.64
C THR A 36 -4.42 -10.04 -7.24
N VAL A 37 -3.49 -10.70 -7.89
CA VAL A 37 -2.05 -10.56 -7.63
C VAL A 37 -1.37 -9.77 -8.75
N PRO A 38 -0.26 -9.08 -8.45
CA PRO A 38 0.54 -8.43 -9.47
C PRO A 38 1.17 -9.47 -10.42
N PRO A 39 1.52 -9.08 -11.65
CA PRO A 39 2.30 -9.92 -12.54
C PRO A 39 3.56 -10.44 -11.85
N ARG A 40 3.99 -11.67 -12.20
CA ARG A 40 5.20 -12.31 -11.65
C ARG A 40 5.23 -12.37 -10.12
N PHE A 41 4.07 -12.58 -9.46
CA PHE A 41 3.94 -12.54 -8.00
C PHE A 41 4.89 -13.51 -7.27
N THR A 42 5.24 -14.63 -7.90
CA THR A 42 6.18 -15.63 -7.35
C THR A 42 7.61 -15.14 -7.27
N ALA A 43 7.97 -14.15 -8.09
CA ALA A 43 9.29 -13.52 -8.11
C ALA A 43 9.38 -12.28 -7.19
N ARG A 44 8.33 -11.98 -6.43
CA ARG A 44 8.27 -10.80 -5.55
C ARG A 44 8.45 -11.18 -4.08
N GLU A 45 9.14 -10.32 -3.35
CA GLU A 45 9.10 -10.34 -1.90
C GLU A 45 7.77 -9.80 -1.42
N TRP A 46 7.18 -10.47 -0.44
CA TRP A 46 5.97 -10.01 0.25
C TRP A 46 6.29 -9.57 1.66
N GLY A 47 5.54 -8.58 2.13
CA GLY A 47 5.63 -8.05 3.48
C GLY A 47 4.25 -7.84 4.09
N PHE A 48 4.13 -8.08 5.39
CA PHE A 48 2.85 -8.01 6.10
C PHE A 48 2.99 -7.26 7.41
N LEU A 49 2.01 -6.40 7.69
CA LEU A 49 1.84 -5.79 9.00
C LEU A 49 0.62 -6.38 9.69
N ASN A 50 0.77 -6.78 10.93
CA ASN A 50 -0.31 -7.32 11.74
C ASN A 50 -1.06 -6.21 12.49
N TRP A 51 -2.28 -6.51 12.93
CA TRP A 51 -3.16 -5.58 13.64
C TRP A 51 -2.60 -5.04 14.97
N GLY A 52 -1.70 -5.77 15.60
CA GLY A 52 -1.02 -5.34 16.83
C GLY A 52 0.04 -4.25 16.64
N GLY A 53 0.33 -3.86 15.40
CA GLY A 53 1.48 -3.04 15.07
C GLY A 53 2.79 -3.83 15.15
N GLY A 54 3.91 -3.13 15.21
CA GLY A 54 5.23 -3.74 15.31
C GLY A 54 6.00 -3.72 13.99
N VAL A 55 6.99 -4.60 13.87
CA VAL A 55 7.85 -4.70 12.69
C VAL A 55 7.13 -5.46 11.57
N MET A 56 7.27 -4.96 10.35
CA MET A 56 6.78 -5.65 9.15
C MET A 56 7.45 -7.03 9.03
N ASN A 57 6.63 -8.09 8.90
CA ASN A 57 7.10 -9.40 8.54
C ASN A 57 7.48 -9.41 7.06
N ARG A 58 8.77 -9.39 6.78
CA ARG A 58 9.35 -9.30 5.43
C ARG A 58 9.96 -10.64 4.99
N HIS A 59 10.48 -10.65 3.76
CA HIS A 59 11.15 -11.81 3.16
C HIS A 59 10.23 -13.02 3.00
N VAL A 60 8.93 -12.78 2.88
CA VAL A 60 7.96 -13.83 2.60
C VAL A 60 7.86 -14.03 1.09
N ARG A 61 7.78 -15.28 0.66
CA ARG A 61 7.56 -15.65 -0.74
C ARG A 61 6.42 -16.66 -0.85
N PHE A 62 5.79 -16.70 -2.00
CA PHE A 62 4.76 -17.68 -2.33
C PHE A 62 5.05 -18.27 -3.69
N GLY A 63 5.02 -19.58 -3.80
CA GLY A 63 5.16 -20.32 -5.04
C GLY A 63 3.84 -20.48 -5.78
N THR A 64 2.73 -20.45 -5.06
CA THR A 64 1.39 -20.64 -5.61
C THR A 64 0.37 -19.66 -5.03
N MET A 65 -0.73 -19.44 -5.76
CA MET A 65 -1.87 -18.67 -5.26
C MET A 65 -2.52 -19.30 -4.03
N GLU A 66 -2.48 -20.61 -3.96
CA GLU A 66 -3.04 -21.34 -2.81
C GLU A 66 -2.26 -21.04 -1.52
N GLU A 67 -0.92 -21.03 -1.60
CA GLU A 67 -0.07 -20.66 -0.46
C GLU A 67 -0.37 -19.23 0.02
N LEU A 68 -0.45 -18.26 -0.89
CA LEU A 68 -0.80 -16.88 -0.55
C LEU A 68 -2.18 -16.80 0.10
N ASN A 69 -3.19 -17.42 -0.49
CA ASN A 69 -4.56 -17.40 0.03
C ASN A 69 -4.64 -18.06 1.42
N ASN A 70 -3.96 -19.18 1.62
CA ASN A 70 -3.92 -19.86 2.93
C ASN A 70 -3.22 -19.00 3.99
N TYR A 71 -2.14 -18.30 3.59
CA TYR A 71 -1.46 -17.35 4.47
C TYR A 71 -2.37 -16.19 4.87
N LEU A 72 -3.04 -15.55 3.90
CA LEU A 72 -3.96 -14.43 4.16
C LEU A 72 -5.13 -14.84 5.04
N LYS A 73 -5.73 -16.01 4.79
CA LYS A 73 -6.81 -16.58 5.64
C LYS A 73 -6.36 -16.80 7.07
N LYS A 74 -5.13 -17.34 7.25
CA LYS A 74 -4.58 -17.66 8.57
C LYS A 74 -4.22 -16.43 9.38
N ILE A 75 -3.55 -15.46 8.76
CA ILE A 75 -2.97 -14.30 9.45
C ILE A 75 -3.94 -13.13 9.50
N ALA A 76 -4.75 -12.93 8.46
CA ALA A 76 -5.62 -11.76 8.27
C ALA A 76 -4.87 -10.45 8.59
N PRO A 77 -3.78 -10.12 7.86
CA PRO A 77 -2.93 -8.99 8.16
C PRO A 77 -3.69 -7.66 8.00
N ALA A 78 -3.27 -6.63 8.74
CA ALA A 78 -3.80 -5.28 8.57
C ALA A 78 -3.38 -4.66 7.22
N HIS A 79 -2.13 -4.94 6.80
CA HIS A 79 -1.61 -4.48 5.51
C HIS A 79 -0.79 -5.59 4.85
N SER A 80 -0.91 -5.65 3.52
CA SER A 80 -0.16 -6.58 2.67
C SER A 80 0.57 -5.77 1.60
N TYR A 81 1.85 -6.04 1.44
CA TYR A 81 2.72 -5.36 0.49
C TYR A 81 3.44 -6.38 -0.38
N HIS A 82 3.81 -5.97 -1.57
CA HIS A 82 4.73 -6.72 -2.42
C HIS A 82 5.81 -5.78 -2.97
N SER A 83 6.98 -6.34 -3.28
CA SER A 83 8.06 -5.57 -3.89
C SER A 83 7.72 -5.20 -5.34
N VAL A 84 8.17 -4.02 -5.76
CA VAL A 84 8.21 -3.65 -7.18
C VAL A 84 9.30 -4.41 -7.92
N ALA A 85 10.37 -4.78 -7.21
CA ALA A 85 11.48 -5.55 -7.75
C ALA A 85 11.14 -7.04 -7.85
N TYR A 86 11.78 -7.67 -8.83
CA TYR A 86 11.74 -9.11 -9.07
C TYR A 86 13.05 -9.73 -8.63
N TYR A 87 12.94 -10.89 -7.99
CA TYR A 87 14.07 -11.63 -7.47
C TYR A 87 13.99 -13.09 -7.87
N LYS A 88 15.14 -13.74 -8.01
CA LYS A 88 15.20 -15.19 -8.17
C LYS A 88 14.84 -15.90 -6.86
N GLU A 89 15.33 -15.36 -5.73
CA GLU A 89 15.07 -15.88 -4.39
C GLU A 89 14.45 -14.79 -3.49
N PRO A 90 13.18 -14.44 -3.69
CA PRO A 90 12.55 -13.29 -3.01
C PRO A 90 12.44 -13.45 -1.49
N GLY A 91 12.49 -14.69 -0.97
CA GLY A 91 12.46 -14.98 0.47
C GLY A 91 13.79 -14.81 1.19
N SER A 92 14.90 -14.57 0.47
CA SER A 92 16.22 -14.38 1.08
C SER A 92 16.32 -13.06 1.83
N LYS A 93 17.21 -12.99 2.84
CA LYS A 93 17.32 -11.80 3.71
C LYS A 93 18.16 -10.68 3.10
N THR A 94 19.22 -11.02 2.37
CA THR A 94 20.13 -10.04 1.79
C THR A 94 19.86 -9.81 0.31
N MET A 95 20.19 -8.63 -0.21
CA MET A 95 20.02 -8.29 -1.62
C MET A 95 20.86 -9.19 -2.54
N VAL A 96 22.05 -9.58 -2.09
CA VAL A 96 22.94 -10.48 -2.85
C VAL A 96 22.26 -11.85 -3.02
N GLU A 97 21.75 -12.42 -1.94
CA GLU A 97 21.08 -13.73 -1.98
C GLU A 97 19.77 -13.68 -2.77
N LYS A 98 19.05 -12.57 -2.75
CA LYS A 98 17.82 -12.39 -3.51
C LYS A 98 18.02 -12.47 -5.02
N GLN A 99 19.18 -12.12 -5.54
CA GLN A 99 19.50 -12.10 -6.96
C GLN A 99 18.46 -11.28 -7.77
N TRP A 100 18.62 -9.96 -7.72
CA TRP A 100 17.74 -9.02 -8.41
C TRP A 100 17.65 -9.31 -9.93
N GLN A 101 16.44 -9.29 -10.48
CA GLN A 101 16.15 -9.63 -11.89
C GLN A 101 15.48 -8.49 -12.66
N GLY A 102 15.19 -7.38 -12.02
CA GLY A 102 14.49 -6.25 -12.60
C GLY A 102 13.41 -5.70 -11.66
N ALA A 103 12.64 -4.75 -12.14
CA ALA A 103 11.55 -4.14 -11.38
C ALA A 103 10.47 -3.61 -12.32
N ASP A 104 9.25 -3.43 -11.79
CA ASP A 104 8.25 -2.58 -12.43
C ASP A 104 8.71 -1.13 -12.38
N LEU A 105 8.26 -0.34 -13.33
CA LEU A 105 8.39 1.10 -13.26
C LEU A 105 7.16 1.65 -12.54
N ILE A 106 7.40 2.34 -11.42
CA ILE A 106 6.34 2.95 -10.60
C ILE A 106 6.71 4.40 -10.33
N PHE A 107 5.72 5.28 -10.50
CA PHE A 107 5.80 6.67 -10.10
C PHE A 107 4.90 6.89 -8.89
N ASP A 108 5.45 7.44 -7.83
CA ASP A 108 4.74 7.80 -6.61
C ASP A 108 4.67 9.34 -6.53
N LEU A 109 3.46 9.87 -6.75
CA LEU A 109 3.20 11.30 -6.68
C LEU A 109 2.50 11.59 -5.35
N ASP A 110 3.26 12.00 -4.36
CA ASP A 110 2.76 12.34 -3.02
C ASP A 110 2.97 13.83 -2.72
N ALA A 111 1.97 14.42 -2.10
CA ALA A 111 1.98 15.82 -1.70
C ALA A 111 2.88 16.13 -0.50
N ASP A 112 3.35 15.13 0.24
CA ASP A 112 4.09 15.30 1.51
C ASP A 112 5.34 16.16 1.38
N HIS A 113 6.01 16.09 0.24
CA HIS A 113 7.27 16.77 -0.02
C HIS A 113 7.11 18.04 -0.87
N LEU A 114 5.88 18.42 -1.19
CA LEU A 114 5.61 19.63 -1.98
C LEU A 114 5.62 20.87 -1.08
N PRO A 115 6.17 22.00 -1.60
CA PRO A 115 6.08 23.29 -0.89
C PRO A 115 4.65 23.69 -0.55
N GLU A 116 3.67 23.35 -1.39
CA GLU A 116 2.26 23.62 -1.20
C GLU A 116 1.67 22.96 0.04
N MET A 117 2.26 21.88 0.54
CA MET A 117 1.86 21.26 1.80
C MET A 117 2.07 22.21 2.99
N GLU A 118 3.12 23.01 2.98
CA GLU A 118 3.34 24.05 4.01
C GLU A 118 2.27 25.15 3.95
N ASP A 119 1.79 25.48 2.74
CA ASP A 119 0.71 26.44 2.59
C ASP A 119 -0.65 25.91 3.05
N VAL A 120 -0.89 24.59 2.93
CA VAL A 120 -2.03 23.93 3.57
C VAL A 120 -1.93 24.02 5.10
N LYS A 121 -0.78 23.68 5.69
CA LYS A 121 -0.55 23.77 7.14
C LYS A 121 -0.74 25.19 7.68
N LYS A 122 -0.39 26.18 6.89
CA LYS A 122 -0.56 27.62 7.20
C LYS A 122 -1.97 28.15 6.89
N GLY A 123 -2.87 27.32 6.38
CA GLY A 123 -4.23 27.70 6.02
C GLY A 123 -4.36 28.61 4.81
N LYS A 124 -3.32 28.76 3.98
CA LYS A 124 -3.33 29.60 2.78
C LYS A 124 -4.08 28.95 1.62
N ILE A 125 -4.00 27.62 1.50
CA ILE A 125 -4.73 26.84 0.51
C ILE A 125 -5.45 25.69 1.22
N THR A 126 -6.52 25.17 0.60
CA THR A 126 -7.24 24.01 1.11
C THR A 126 -6.56 22.71 0.69
N PHE A 127 -6.78 21.66 1.47
CA PHE A 127 -6.34 20.31 1.11
C PHE A 127 -6.89 19.85 -0.24
N SER A 128 -8.17 20.22 -0.54
CA SER A 128 -8.79 19.91 -1.83
C SER A 128 -8.01 20.51 -3.00
N LYS A 129 -7.55 21.77 -2.86
CA LYS A 129 -6.75 22.43 -3.90
C LYS A 129 -5.38 21.79 -4.09
N LEU A 130 -4.75 21.32 -3.00
CA LEU A 130 -3.53 20.54 -3.09
C LEU A 130 -3.75 19.23 -3.87
N MET A 131 -4.86 18.54 -3.62
CA MET A 131 -5.22 17.32 -4.34
C MET A 131 -5.51 17.55 -5.83
N GLU A 132 -6.10 18.68 -6.18
CA GLU A 132 -6.26 19.08 -7.58
C GLU A 132 -4.90 19.27 -8.27
N TYR A 133 -3.97 19.93 -7.60
CA TYR A 133 -2.60 20.09 -8.10
C TYR A 133 -1.91 18.75 -8.35
N ILE A 134 -1.93 17.81 -7.37
CA ILE A 134 -1.34 16.47 -7.54
C ILE A 134 -2.01 15.71 -8.69
N ARG A 135 -3.33 15.79 -8.81
CA ARG A 135 -4.06 15.18 -9.92
C ARG A 135 -3.58 15.74 -11.27
N GLU A 136 -3.39 17.04 -11.36
CA GLU A 136 -2.89 17.68 -12.59
C GLU A 136 -1.47 17.20 -12.93
N GLN A 137 -0.57 17.09 -11.94
CA GLN A 137 0.78 16.57 -12.17
C GLN A 137 0.74 15.09 -12.60
N THR A 138 -0.16 14.30 -12.01
CA THR A 138 -0.36 12.91 -12.42
C THR A 138 -0.85 12.82 -13.86
N PHE A 139 -1.79 13.70 -14.25
CA PHE A 139 -2.29 13.77 -15.61
C PHE A 139 -1.17 14.11 -16.61
N ARG A 140 -0.32 15.10 -16.30
CA ARG A 140 0.84 15.45 -17.14
C ARG A 140 1.84 14.31 -17.25
N LEU A 141 2.17 13.64 -16.13
CA LEU A 141 3.04 12.46 -16.16
C LEU A 141 2.48 11.41 -17.12
N VAL A 142 1.20 11.11 -17.02
CA VAL A 142 0.56 10.06 -17.84
C VAL A 142 0.50 10.50 -19.31
N HIS A 143 -0.11 11.64 -19.60
CA HIS A 143 -0.40 12.02 -20.98
C HIS A 143 0.79 12.58 -21.74
N ASP A 144 1.57 13.47 -21.11
CA ASP A 144 2.66 14.14 -21.82
C ASP A 144 3.90 13.23 -21.88
N ILE A 145 4.23 12.57 -20.77
CA ILE A 145 5.48 11.81 -20.67
C ILE A 145 5.26 10.33 -21.05
N LEU A 146 4.38 9.60 -20.35
CA LEU A 146 4.29 8.15 -20.54
C LEU A 146 3.63 7.78 -21.86
N LEU A 147 2.51 8.40 -22.21
CA LEU A 147 1.83 8.15 -23.48
C LEU A 147 2.47 8.94 -24.63
N GLY A 148 2.77 10.23 -24.40
CA GLY A 148 3.30 11.11 -25.43
C GLY A 148 4.76 10.84 -25.77
N ASP A 149 5.68 11.02 -24.82
CA ASP A 149 7.12 10.93 -25.08
C ASP A 149 7.61 9.49 -25.15
N PHE A 150 7.15 8.62 -24.24
CA PHE A 150 7.56 7.20 -24.21
C PHE A 150 6.72 6.31 -25.15
N GLY A 151 5.55 6.77 -25.60
CA GLY A 151 4.69 6.03 -26.51
C GLY A 151 4.09 4.77 -25.91
N LEU A 152 3.87 4.74 -24.58
CA LEU A 152 3.20 3.62 -23.92
C LEU A 152 1.72 3.59 -24.28
N ASP A 153 1.09 2.41 -24.19
CA ASP A 153 -0.36 2.26 -24.34
C ASP A 153 -1.06 2.50 -23.00
N GLU A 154 -2.29 3.05 -23.03
CA GLU A 154 -3.10 3.26 -21.81
C GLU A 154 -3.34 1.93 -21.05
N ASN A 155 -3.42 0.80 -21.76
CA ASN A 155 -3.60 -0.52 -21.18
C ASN A 155 -2.36 -1.01 -20.41
N ASP A 156 -1.19 -0.42 -20.64
CA ASP A 156 0.05 -0.71 -19.91
C ASP A 156 0.10 0.03 -18.56
N LEU A 157 -0.82 0.94 -18.32
CA LEU A 157 -0.83 1.79 -17.14
C LEU A 157 -1.90 1.37 -16.14
N LEU A 158 -1.53 1.37 -14.86
CA LEU A 158 -2.47 1.26 -13.76
C LEU A 158 -2.28 2.47 -12.84
N ILE A 159 -3.30 3.32 -12.79
CA ILE A 159 -3.30 4.50 -11.92
C ILE A 159 -4.17 4.20 -10.70
N THR A 160 -3.60 4.38 -9.51
CA THR A 160 -4.32 4.18 -8.25
C THR A 160 -4.19 5.41 -7.36
N PHE A 161 -5.28 5.76 -6.67
CA PHE A 161 -5.22 6.74 -5.59
C PHE A 161 -4.60 6.09 -4.36
N SER A 162 -3.62 6.74 -3.71
CA SER A 162 -2.90 6.19 -2.57
C SER A 162 -3.77 6.00 -1.31
N GLY A 163 -4.97 6.58 -1.30
CA GLY A 163 -5.85 6.62 -0.13
C GLY A 163 -5.52 7.76 0.85
N GLY A 164 -4.49 8.52 0.56
CA GLY A 164 -4.01 9.64 1.37
C GLY A 164 -3.93 10.93 0.57
N ARG A 165 -2.76 11.23 0.01
CA ARG A 165 -2.43 12.54 -0.57
C ARG A 165 -1.79 12.45 -1.94
N GLY A 166 -1.95 11.34 -2.66
CA GLY A 166 -1.27 11.15 -3.92
C GLY A 166 -1.81 10.06 -4.81
N TYR A 167 -1.07 9.78 -5.86
CA TYR A 167 -1.37 8.74 -6.84
C TYR A 167 -0.13 7.91 -7.11
N HIS A 168 -0.33 6.61 -7.34
CA HIS A 168 0.69 5.72 -7.87
C HIS A 168 0.36 5.40 -9.32
N VAL A 169 1.33 5.54 -10.20
CA VAL A 169 1.23 5.15 -11.61
C VAL A 169 2.17 3.97 -11.83
N HIS A 170 1.60 2.82 -12.12
CA HIS A 170 2.34 1.59 -12.41
C HIS A 170 2.38 1.39 -13.91
N VAL A 171 3.56 1.13 -14.47
CA VAL A 171 3.77 0.68 -15.85
C VAL A 171 3.92 -0.85 -15.80
N ARG A 172 3.11 -1.57 -16.60
CA ARG A 172 3.04 -3.04 -16.61
C ARG A 172 3.76 -3.63 -17.83
#